data_d5cc75d15b593d18c1f786fdf07fdf3d
#
_entry.id   d5cc75d15b593d18c1f786fdf07fdf3d
#
_cell.length_a   1.000
_cell.length_b   1.000
_cell.length_c   1.000
_cell.angle_alpha   90.00
_cell.angle_beta   90.00
_cell.angle_gamma   90.00
#
_symmetry.space_group_name_H-M   'P 1'
#
loop_
_entity.id
_entity.type
_entity.pdbx_description
1 polymer ?
#
loop_
_entity_poly.entity_id
_entity_poly.type
_entity_poly.pdbx_seq_one_letter_code
_entity_poly.pdbx_strand_id
1 'polypeptide(L)'
;MSFNFIFLFFCLIIKTECFIKIPFIYLSNKSNKNKNPKNIISYILDLKMFGLLEIGTPKQLCHIPINFGSNTFFLPEKSSFHYDIKYNINLYDNRNSSSFQIIKEEDSYEGENFLDAYYVNDIIYFGEKKANLDFYLTTSYFYPQLGGLGLQLYPSNNENTATPNIDKTFLRKIKLSGLGNNYIWSVFYDEITNNITNIKGYLLIGDYPHLSINYPNNDKYNYSLNSIDAVVYNKKIIQTKFLMQNVQIIKNENVLLNYNENFYVNIDYNFGGIAAPEQFKIYFEENIFNNYNFCHKDNVSIISTYAFYYCDNNENVINNLKKIFPIIKMENKILNQSFIIDIKDLLYIEGDYVFILLIFQNDIDEWKLGIPFVQKYQFSINEDSKKIYFYKKIEINNDTVGKNDKNNNIYTILIIAFCIILFISGIIMGICLYYKNIRKKRKNELDENYEYVINDETNGEIIN
;
A
#
# COMPACT_ATOMS: atom_id res chain seq x y z
N MET A 1 9.84 36.78 -24.27
CA MET A 1 10.13 36.31 -22.90
C MET A 1 8.91 35.68 -22.17
N SER A 2 7.69 35.76 -22.69
CA SER A 2 6.47 35.30 -22.00
C SER A 2 6.07 33.82 -22.25
N PHE A 3 6.51 33.22 -23.38
CA PHE A 3 6.10 31.83 -23.74
C PHE A 3 6.79 30.77 -22.88
N ASN A 4 8.05 31.00 -22.50
CA ASN A 4 8.80 30.08 -21.65
C ASN A 4 8.27 30.01 -20.20
N PHE A 5 7.66 31.09 -19.71
CA PHE A 5 7.12 31.14 -18.36
C PHE A 5 5.81 30.34 -18.23
N ILE A 6 4.96 30.37 -19.26
CA ILE A 6 3.70 29.60 -19.33
C ILE A 6 3.99 28.10 -19.46
N PHE A 7 5.00 27.74 -20.27
CA PHE A 7 5.42 26.34 -20.40
C PHE A 7 6.05 25.79 -19.13
N LEU A 8 6.85 26.58 -18.41
CA LEU A 8 7.38 26.20 -17.09
C LEU A 8 6.25 26.07 -16.04
N PHE A 9 5.23 26.92 -16.10
CA PHE A 9 4.09 26.86 -15.19
C PHE A 9 3.20 25.62 -15.46
N PHE A 10 3.00 25.25 -16.73
CA PHE A 10 2.32 24.01 -17.09
C PHE A 10 3.13 22.76 -16.73
N CYS A 11 4.45 22.78 -16.88
CA CYS A 11 5.32 21.68 -16.44
C CYS A 11 5.38 21.53 -14.92
N LEU A 12 5.16 22.61 -14.15
CA LEU A 12 5.09 22.56 -12.68
C LEU A 12 3.75 22.02 -12.16
N ILE A 13 2.67 22.08 -12.97
CA ILE A 13 1.34 21.62 -12.57
C ILE A 13 1.12 20.14 -12.88
N ILE A 14 1.83 19.57 -13.88
CA ILE A 14 1.78 18.13 -14.15
C ILE A 14 2.78 17.43 -13.22
N LYS A 15 2.46 17.37 -11.94
CA LYS A 15 3.10 16.43 -11.03
C LYS A 15 2.60 15.05 -11.46
N THR A 16 3.30 14.40 -12.38
CA THR A 16 3.02 13.02 -12.75
C THR A 16 3.11 12.16 -11.50
N GLU A 17 2.03 11.47 -11.20
CA GLU A 17 2.05 10.50 -10.10
C GLU A 17 3.12 9.45 -10.38
N CYS A 18 4.11 9.39 -9.50
CA CYS A 18 5.24 8.48 -9.62
C CYS A 18 5.11 7.31 -8.65
N PHE A 19 3.91 6.75 -8.53
CA PHE A 19 3.65 5.55 -7.76
C PHE A 19 2.68 4.64 -8.50
N ILE A 20 2.68 3.36 -8.14
CA ILE A 20 1.71 2.38 -8.60
C ILE A 20 0.78 2.00 -7.45
N LYS A 21 -0.46 1.66 -7.82
CA LYS A 21 -1.50 1.20 -6.91
C LYS A 21 -1.92 -0.20 -7.30
N ILE A 22 -1.75 -1.17 -6.40
CA ILE A 22 -2.10 -2.57 -6.60
C ILE A 22 -3.25 -2.89 -5.66
N PRO A 23 -4.47 -3.11 -6.15
CA PRO A 23 -5.56 -3.61 -5.33
C PRO A 23 -5.19 -4.96 -4.71
N PHE A 24 -5.65 -5.23 -3.50
CA PHE A 24 -5.47 -6.53 -2.89
C PHE A 24 -6.74 -7.05 -2.22
N ILE A 25 -6.76 -8.36 -2.02
CA ILE A 25 -7.74 -9.09 -1.23
C ILE A 25 -7.04 -10.06 -0.29
N TYR A 26 -7.73 -10.46 0.77
CA TYR A 26 -7.27 -11.55 1.62
C TYR A 26 -8.00 -12.84 1.26
N LEU A 27 -7.23 -13.91 1.19
CA LEU A 27 -7.74 -15.26 1.00
C LEU A 27 -7.14 -16.18 2.06
N SER A 28 -7.87 -17.21 2.38
CA SER A 28 -7.38 -18.29 3.23
C SER A 28 -7.71 -19.64 2.64
N ASN A 29 -7.12 -20.67 3.21
CA ASN A 29 -7.28 -22.03 2.75
C ASN A 29 -8.72 -22.54 2.90
N LYS A 30 -9.40 -22.86 1.79
CA LYS A 30 -10.79 -23.33 1.75
C LYS A 30 -11.04 -24.67 2.44
N SER A 31 -10.02 -25.47 2.68
CA SER A 31 -10.17 -26.83 3.21
C SER A 31 -10.70 -26.88 4.65
N ASN A 32 -10.72 -25.76 5.36
CA ASN A 32 -11.00 -25.69 6.80
C ASN A 32 -12.41 -25.20 7.17
N LYS A 33 -13.40 -25.30 6.25
CA LYS A 33 -14.79 -24.86 6.53
C LYS A 33 -15.56 -25.72 7.57
N ASN A 34 -14.90 -26.63 8.27
CA ASN A 34 -15.53 -27.31 9.40
C ASN A 34 -15.80 -26.33 10.54
N LYS A 35 -17.01 -26.36 11.09
CA LYS A 35 -17.50 -25.49 12.18
C LYS A 35 -16.77 -25.65 13.53
N ASN A 36 -15.62 -26.31 13.57
CA ASN A 36 -14.80 -26.46 14.77
C ASN A 36 -14.03 -25.17 15.04
N PRO A 37 -14.05 -24.59 16.27
CA PRO A 37 -13.34 -23.38 16.65
C PRO A 37 -11.85 -23.39 16.26
N LYS A 38 -11.13 -24.51 16.40
CA LYS A 38 -9.72 -24.64 15.97
C LYS A 38 -9.52 -24.38 14.49
N ASN A 39 -10.42 -24.91 13.67
CA ASN A 39 -10.32 -24.74 12.22
C ASN A 39 -10.65 -23.30 11.81
N ILE A 40 -11.63 -22.68 12.48
CA ILE A 40 -12.01 -21.29 12.24
C ILE A 40 -10.83 -20.37 12.60
N ILE A 41 -10.26 -20.52 13.80
CA ILE A 41 -9.14 -19.66 14.21
C ILE A 41 -7.90 -19.90 13.35
N SER A 42 -7.61 -21.15 12.98
CA SER A 42 -6.52 -21.48 12.07
C SER A 42 -6.69 -20.79 10.71
N TYR A 43 -7.93 -20.76 10.20
CA TYR A 43 -8.30 -20.06 8.99
C TYR A 43 -8.08 -18.53 9.11
N ILE A 44 -8.44 -17.94 10.26
CA ILE A 44 -8.28 -16.52 10.54
C ILE A 44 -6.79 -16.14 10.64
N LEU A 45 -6.00 -16.96 11.32
CA LEU A 45 -4.60 -16.67 11.58
C LEU A 45 -3.68 -16.93 10.38
N ASP A 46 -4.09 -17.76 9.40
CA ASP A 46 -3.34 -18.07 8.18
C ASP A 46 -3.91 -17.38 6.94
N LEU A 47 -4.16 -16.09 7.05
CA LEU A 47 -4.59 -15.27 5.92
C LEU A 47 -3.42 -14.97 4.99
N LYS A 48 -3.70 -14.89 3.69
CA LYS A 48 -2.72 -14.46 2.69
C LYS A 48 -3.25 -13.28 1.91
N MET A 49 -2.42 -12.27 1.78
CA MET A 49 -2.70 -11.08 0.96
C MET A 49 -2.31 -11.35 -0.48
N PHE A 50 -3.26 -11.16 -1.39
CA PHE A 50 -3.04 -11.29 -2.83
C PHE A 50 -3.28 -9.97 -3.53
N GLY A 51 -2.27 -9.48 -4.23
CA GLY A 51 -2.39 -8.38 -5.17
C GLY A 51 -3.11 -8.81 -6.44
N LEU A 52 -3.92 -7.91 -6.99
CA LEU A 52 -4.65 -8.11 -8.24
C LEU A 52 -3.94 -7.36 -9.35
N LEU A 53 -3.28 -8.09 -10.24
CA LEU A 53 -2.55 -7.54 -11.39
C LEU A 53 -3.04 -8.15 -12.71
N GLU A 54 -3.05 -7.34 -13.74
CA GLU A 54 -3.26 -7.81 -15.11
C GLU A 54 -1.90 -8.00 -15.79
N ILE A 55 -1.67 -9.18 -16.37
CA ILE A 55 -0.39 -9.56 -16.99
C ILE A 55 -0.64 -10.10 -18.39
N GLY A 56 0.27 -9.72 -19.32
CA GLY A 56 0.31 -10.27 -20.67
C GLY A 56 -0.64 -9.62 -21.68
N THR A 57 -0.59 -10.14 -22.89
CA THR A 57 -1.43 -9.69 -24.02
C THR A 57 -2.09 -10.92 -24.68
N PRO A 58 -3.42 -11.09 -24.59
CA PRO A 58 -4.36 -10.23 -23.88
C PRO A 58 -4.16 -10.22 -22.36
N LYS A 59 -4.71 -9.22 -21.69
CA LYS A 59 -4.61 -9.07 -20.24
C LYS A 59 -5.24 -10.24 -19.50
N GLN A 60 -4.49 -10.84 -18.57
CA GLN A 60 -4.93 -11.89 -17.67
C GLN A 60 -4.95 -11.34 -16.25
N LEU A 61 -6.12 -11.30 -15.60
CA LEU A 61 -6.21 -10.92 -14.19
C LEU A 61 -5.65 -12.05 -13.32
N CYS A 62 -4.58 -11.78 -12.60
CA CYS A 62 -3.85 -12.72 -11.77
C CYS A 62 -3.92 -12.33 -10.29
N HIS A 63 -4.02 -13.34 -9.42
CA HIS A 63 -3.88 -13.19 -7.98
C HIS A 63 -2.44 -13.51 -7.58
N ILE A 64 -1.71 -12.51 -7.14
CA ILE A 64 -0.28 -12.62 -6.86
C ILE A 64 -0.04 -12.45 -5.37
N PRO A 65 0.53 -13.43 -4.65
CA PRO A 65 0.84 -13.27 -3.24
C PRO A 65 1.73 -12.05 -3.01
N ILE A 66 1.46 -11.27 -1.96
CA ILE A 66 2.33 -10.18 -1.53
C ILE A 66 3.27 -10.73 -0.46
N ASN A 67 4.57 -10.69 -0.75
CA ASN A 67 5.59 -11.24 0.13
C ASN A 67 6.42 -10.12 0.77
N PHE A 68 6.20 -9.90 2.06
CA PHE A 68 6.92 -8.91 2.86
C PHE A 68 8.33 -9.36 3.27
N GLY A 69 8.63 -10.64 3.11
CA GLY A 69 9.91 -11.26 3.47
C GLY A 69 10.86 -11.52 2.30
N SER A 70 10.44 -11.28 1.06
CA SER A 70 11.22 -11.47 -0.16
C SER A 70 11.44 -10.16 -0.91
N ASN A 71 12.43 -10.15 -1.77
CA ASN A 71 12.74 -9.04 -2.67
C ASN A 71 12.43 -9.36 -4.14
N THR A 72 12.07 -10.59 -4.45
CA THR A 72 11.94 -11.10 -5.81
C THR A 72 10.50 -11.01 -6.30
N PHE A 73 10.33 -10.71 -7.57
CA PHE A 73 9.06 -10.86 -8.24
C PHE A 73 9.03 -12.22 -8.95
N PHE A 74 8.10 -13.08 -8.49
CA PHE A 74 8.00 -14.36 -9.12
C PHE A 74 6.57 -14.93 -9.11
N LEU A 75 6.22 -15.67 -10.16
CA LEU A 75 4.92 -16.23 -10.40
C LEU A 75 5.00 -17.75 -10.60
N PRO A 76 4.05 -18.51 -10.07
CA PRO A 76 3.88 -19.91 -10.46
C PRO A 76 3.26 -20.00 -11.86
N GLU A 77 3.77 -20.88 -12.69
CA GLU A 77 3.13 -21.23 -13.95
C GLU A 77 1.83 -21.99 -13.72
N LYS A 78 0.76 -21.62 -14.44
CA LYS A 78 -0.56 -22.24 -14.28
C LYS A 78 -0.56 -23.75 -14.49
N SER A 79 0.26 -24.27 -15.42
CA SER A 79 0.32 -25.71 -15.73
C SER A 79 0.95 -26.55 -14.63
N SER A 80 1.77 -25.96 -13.77
CA SER A 80 2.59 -26.67 -12.78
C SER A 80 1.97 -26.69 -11.38
N PHE A 81 0.74 -26.14 -11.18
CA PHE A 81 0.37 -25.76 -9.84
C PHE A 81 -1.01 -26.19 -9.36
N HIS A 82 -1.05 -26.78 -8.15
CA HIS A 82 -2.28 -27.04 -7.39
C HIS A 82 -2.66 -25.90 -6.43
N TYR A 83 -2.08 -24.70 -6.59
CA TYR A 83 -2.31 -23.55 -5.71
C TYR A 83 -3.69 -22.94 -5.90
N ASP A 84 -4.17 -22.95 -7.14
CA ASP A 84 -5.50 -22.52 -7.52
C ASP A 84 -6.60 -23.27 -6.77
N ILE A 85 -6.39 -24.58 -6.52
CA ILE A 85 -7.34 -25.42 -5.78
C ILE A 85 -7.44 -24.97 -4.32
N LYS A 86 -6.30 -24.65 -3.68
CA LYS A 86 -6.25 -24.30 -2.27
C LYS A 86 -6.94 -22.94 -1.98
N TYR A 87 -6.70 -21.93 -2.81
CA TYR A 87 -7.18 -20.57 -2.59
C TYR A 87 -8.24 -20.12 -3.58
N ASN A 88 -8.51 -20.88 -4.65
CA ASN A 88 -9.38 -20.50 -5.77
C ASN A 88 -8.94 -19.16 -6.41
N ILE A 89 -7.70 -19.12 -6.84
CA ILE A 89 -7.05 -17.96 -7.43
C ILE A 89 -6.86 -18.13 -8.94
N ASN A 90 -6.75 -17.02 -9.64
CA ASN A 90 -6.36 -17.00 -11.04
C ASN A 90 -4.85 -16.92 -11.14
N LEU A 91 -4.24 -17.91 -11.79
CA LEU A 91 -2.81 -17.96 -12.07
C LEU A 91 -2.51 -17.42 -13.47
N TYR A 92 -1.30 -16.96 -13.67
CA TYR A 92 -0.80 -16.52 -14.97
C TYR A 92 -0.54 -17.71 -15.88
N ASP A 93 -1.05 -17.63 -17.12
CA ASP A 93 -0.82 -18.62 -18.18
C ASP A 93 0.02 -17.97 -19.30
N ASN A 94 1.33 -18.25 -19.29
CA ASN A 94 2.29 -17.72 -20.24
C ASN A 94 1.96 -18.06 -21.70
N ARG A 95 1.33 -19.23 -21.95
CA ARG A 95 0.95 -19.69 -23.31
C ARG A 95 -0.14 -18.83 -23.93
N ASN A 96 -0.90 -18.12 -23.10
CA ASN A 96 -1.97 -17.21 -23.54
C ASN A 96 -1.51 -15.76 -23.65
N SER A 97 -0.20 -15.48 -23.58
CA SER A 97 0.34 -14.12 -23.73
C SER A 97 1.23 -14.01 -24.97
N SER A 98 0.83 -13.17 -25.92
CA SER A 98 1.63 -12.87 -27.11
C SER A 98 2.82 -11.95 -26.85
N SER A 99 2.87 -11.28 -25.69
CA SER A 99 3.98 -10.42 -25.27
C SER A 99 4.99 -11.14 -24.36
N PHE A 100 4.73 -12.41 -24.03
CA PHE A 100 5.63 -13.23 -23.22
C PHE A 100 6.95 -13.53 -23.93
N GLN A 101 8.07 -13.39 -23.21
CA GLN A 101 9.40 -13.68 -23.70
C GLN A 101 10.23 -14.40 -22.64
N ILE A 102 10.93 -15.45 -23.03
CA ILE A 102 11.93 -16.10 -22.18
C ILE A 102 13.24 -15.37 -22.37
N ILE A 103 13.82 -14.84 -21.31
CA ILE A 103 15.12 -14.16 -21.30
C ILE A 103 16.23 -15.20 -21.06
N LYS A 104 15.97 -16.11 -20.10
CA LYS A 104 16.91 -17.16 -19.71
C LYS A 104 16.15 -18.40 -19.28
N GLU A 105 16.52 -19.55 -19.85
CA GLU A 105 15.80 -20.81 -19.64
C GLU A 105 16.04 -21.46 -18.28
N GLU A 106 17.19 -21.22 -17.66
CA GLU A 106 17.48 -21.71 -16.32
C GLU A 106 18.18 -20.61 -15.53
N ASP A 107 17.56 -20.08 -14.53
CA ASP A 107 18.21 -19.19 -13.57
C ASP A 107 18.03 -19.77 -12.18
N SER A 108 19.08 -20.39 -11.65
CA SER A 108 19.16 -20.68 -10.23
C SER A 108 19.32 -19.34 -9.51
N TYR A 109 18.27 -18.86 -8.86
CA TYR A 109 18.39 -17.70 -8.01
C TYR A 109 19.24 -18.05 -6.79
N GLU A 110 20.46 -17.49 -6.73
CA GLU A 110 21.32 -17.64 -5.56
C GLU A 110 20.64 -17.05 -4.33
N GLY A 111 20.21 -17.91 -3.41
CA GLY A 111 19.61 -17.49 -2.14
C GLY A 111 18.22 -18.00 -1.83
N GLU A 112 17.45 -18.42 -2.81
CA GLU A 112 16.20 -19.17 -2.64
C GLU A 112 16.31 -20.43 -3.48
N ASN A 113 16.02 -21.59 -2.90
CA ASN A 113 16.13 -22.91 -3.56
C ASN A 113 15.03 -23.10 -4.63
N PHE A 114 15.09 -22.36 -5.72
CA PHE A 114 14.24 -22.54 -6.89
C PHE A 114 14.89 -23.53 -7.82
N LEU A 115 14.32 -24.70 -7.91
CA LEU A 115 14.91 -25.77 -8.69
C LEU A 115 14.62 -25.64 -10.20
N ASP A 116 13.49 -25.02 -10.59
CA ASP A 116 13.12 -24.89 -12.00
C ASP A 116 12.37 -23.56 -12.21
N ALA A 117 13.07 -22.50 -12.50
CA ALA A 117 12.50 -21.19 -12.81
C ALA A 117 13.06 -20.63 -14.11
N TYR A 118 12.20 -20.10 -14.95
CA TYR A 118 12.57 -19.29 -16.11
C TYR A 118 12.63 -17.82 -15.72
N TYR A 119 13.67 -17.12 -16.16
CA TYR A 119 13.69 -15.67 -16.10
C TYR A 119 13.04 -15.13 -17.38
N VAL A 120 11.90 -14.46 -17.21
CA VAL A 120 11.00 -14.10 -18.29
C VAL A 120 10.64 -12.64 -18.23
N ASN A 121 10.07 -12.14 -19.34
CA ASN A 121 9.58 -10.77 -19.45
C ASN A 121 8.16 -10.77 -20.01
N ASP A 122 7.31 -9.91 -19.47
CA ASP A 122 5.98 -9.63 -20.02
C ASP A 122 5.47 -8.26 -19.62
N ILE A 123 4.38 -7.80 -20.23
CA ILE A 123 3.71 -6.55 -19.91
C ILE A 123 2.87 -6.73 -18.65
N ILE A 124 3.11 -5.87 -17.65
CA ILE A 124 2.36 -5.83 -16.41
C ILE A 124 1.61 -4.51 -16.32
N TYR A 125 0.33 -4.57 -15.98
CA TYR A 125 -0.54 -3.42 -15.87
C TYR A 125 -0.84 -3.10 -14.41
N PHE A 126 -0.67 -1.84 -14.05
CA PHE A 126 -0.93 -1.26 -12.73
C PHE A 126 -2.04 -0.21 -12.87
N GLY A 127 -3.27 -0.66 -13.07
CA GLY A 127 -4.36 0.21 -13.49
C GLY A 127 -4.16 0.71 -14.92
N GLU A 128 -4.09 2.03 -15.11
CA GLU A 128 -3.82 2.65 -16.42
C GLU A 128 -2.34 2.62 -16.82
N LYS A 129 -1.43 2.46 -15.87
CA LYS A 129 0.01 2.38 -16.10
C LYS A 129 0.39 0.97 -16.51
N LYS A 130 1.43 0.86 -17.31
CA LYS A 130 2.02 -0.44 -17.68
C LYS A 130 3.52 -0.35 -17.81
N ALA A 131 4.19 -1.48 -17.57
CA ALA A 131 5.60 -1.64 -17.84
C ALA A 131 5.88 -3.04 -18.35
N ASN A 132 6.94 -3.15 -19.14
CA ASN A 132 7.52 -4.42 -19.48
C ASN A 132 8.51 -4.79 -18.38
N LEU A 133 8.20 -5.82 -17.60
CA LEU A 133 8.98 -6.20 -16.43
C LEU A 133 9.43 -7.64 -16.52
N ASP A 134 10.67 -7.86 -16.06
CA ASP A 134 11.20 -9.21 -15.91
C ASP A 134 10.76 -9.80 -14.58
N PHE A 135 10.49 -11.10 -14.57
CA PHE A 135 10.17 -11.85 -13.37
C PHE A 135 10.58 -13.32 -13.50
N TYR A 136 10.51 -14.05 -12.39
CA TYR A 136 10.73 -15.48 -12.42
C TYR A 136 9.39 -16.20 -12.58
N LEU A 137 9.34 -17.12 -13.54
CA LEU A 137 8.23 -18.04 -13.73
C LEU A 137 8.66 -19.43 -13.30
N THR A 138 8.09 -19.97 -12.24
CA THR A 138 8.45 -21.30 -11.74
C THR A 138 7.52 -22.38 -12.27
N THR A 139 8.12 -23.49 -12.69
CA THR A 139 7.43 -24.70 -13.14
C THR A 139 7.42 -25.79 -12.08
N SER A 140 8.23 -25.66 -11.03
CA SER A 140 8.32 -26.67 -9.98
C SER A 140 7.38 -26.36 -8.82
N TYR A 141 6.94 -27.45 -8.15
CA TYR A 141 6.10 -27.37 -6.96
C TYR A 141 6.90 -26.78 -5.81
N PHE A 142 6.67 -25.51 -5.48
CA PHE A 142 7.32 -24.87 -4.33
C PHE A 142 6.34 -24.30 -3.31
N TYR A 143 6.83 -24.22 -2.08
CA TYR A 143 6.06 -23.75 -0.93
C TYR A 143 5.41 -22.38 -1.22
N PRO A 144 4.09 -22.27 -0.98
CA PRO A 144 3.33 -21.04 -1.23
C PRO A 144 3.82 -19.80 -0.49
N GLN A 145 4.77 -19.99 0.42
CA GLN A 145 5.31 -18.91 1.25
C GLN A 145 6.38 -18.06 0.53
N LEU A 146 6.90 -18.52 -0.60
CA LEU A 146 8.06 -17.91 -1.26
C LEU A 146 7.74 -17.14 -2.53
N GLY A 147 6.52 -17.29 -3.10
CA GLY A 147 6.14 -16.63 -4.33
C GLY A 147 5.51 -15.24 -4.17
N GLY A 148 5.54 -14.44 -5.24
CA GLY A 148 4.74 -13.23 -5.34
C GLY A 148 5.52 -11.95 -5.58
N LEU A 149 4.94 -10.85 -5.15
CA LEU A 149 5.55 -9.51 -5.16
C LEU A 149 6.42 -9.35 -3.93
N GLY A 150 7.74 -9.43 -4.08
CA GLY A 150 8.69 -9.20 -3.01
C GLY A 150 8.88 -7.71 -2.73
N LEU A 151 8.59 -7.29 -1.50
CA LEU A 151 8.62 -5.88 -1.09
C LEU A 151 9.92 -5.46 -0.40
N GLN A 152 10.91 -6.34 -0.27
CA GLN A 152 12.22 -5.99 0.25
C GLN A 152 13.16 -5.52 -0.86
N LEU A 153 14.06 -4.61 -0.53
CA LEU A 153 15.10 -4.17 -1.43
C LEU A 153 16.32 -5.10 -1.42
N TYR A 154 16.63 -5.70 -0.28
CA TYR A 154 17.79 -6.56 -0.09
C TYR A 154 17.38 -8.02 0.10
N PRO A 155 18.15 -8.98 -0.46
CA PRO A 155 17.82 -10.40 -0.35
C PRO A 155 17.86 -10.91 1.07
N SER A 156 17.09 -11.96 1.32
CA SER A 156 16.88 -12.49 2.66
C SER A 156 18.03 -13.34 3.21
N ASN A 157 18.84 -13.92 2.37
CA ASN A 157 19.80 -14.95 2.78
C ASN A 157 21.18 -14.76 2.16
N ASN A 158 22.16 -15.13 2.94
CA ASN A 158 23.56 -15.44 2.76
C ASN A 158 24.56 -14.32 2.97
N GLU A 159 25.24 -14.47 4.11
CA GLU A 159 26.41 -13.70 4.55
C GLU A 159 27.61 -13.83 3.61
N ASN A 160 27.61 -14.76 2.65
CA ASN A 160 28.76 -15.15 1.86
C ASN A 160 28.65 -14.93 0.35
N THR A 161 27.55 -14.37 -0.16
CA THR A 161 27.44 -14.13 -1.60
C THR A 161 27.80 -12.71 -1.97
N ALA A 162 28.44 -12.59 -3.12
CA ALA A 162 28.72 -11.34 -3.82
C ALA A 162 27.54 -10.38 -3.78
N THR A 163 27.80 -9.08 -3.73
CA THR A 163 26.82 -7.98 -3.67
C THR A 163 25.49 -8.35 -4.33
N PRO A 164 24.38 -8.35 -3.55
CA PRO A 164 23.08 -8.79 -4.07
C PRO A 164 22.73 -7.98 -5.32
N ASN A 165 22.30 -8.66 -6.37
CA ASN A 165 21.90 -8.00 -7.60
C ASN A 165 20.57 -7.26 -7.38
N ILE A 166 20.67 -6.04 -6.84
CA ILE A 166 19.52 -5.18 -6.52
C ILE A 166 18.66 -4.93 -7.78
N ASP A 167 19.25 -4.95 -8.97
CA ASP A 167 18.52 -4.69 -10.22
C ASP A 167 17.47 -5.76 -10.53
N LYS A 168 17.58 -6.94 -9.94
CA LYS A 168 16.59 -8.02 -10.07
C LYS A 168 15.40 -7.89 -9.10
N THR A 169 15.44 -6.99 -8.11
CA THR A 169 14.36 -6.84 -7.14
C THR A 169 13.14 -6.16 -7.74
N PHE A 170 11.96 -6.51 -7.25
CA PHE A 170 10.71 -5.93 -7.75
C PHE A 170 10.67 -4.40 -7.57
N LEU A 171 11.01 -3.89 -6.39
CA LEU A 171 11.02 -2.45 -6.12
C LEU A 171 11.99 -1.69 -7.04
N ARG A 172 13.15 -2.29 -7.33
CA ARG A 172 14.12 -1.67 -8.26
C ARG A 172 13.58 -1.62 -9.68
N LYS A 173 12.91 -2.67 -10.14
CA LYS A 173 12.28 -2.71 -11.47
C LYS A 173 11.20 -1.65 -11.62
N ILE A 174 10.36 -1.46 -10.59
CA ILE A 174 9.36 -0.39 -10.57
C ILE A 174 10.03 0.98 -10.69
N LYS A 175 11.13 1.22 -9.97
CA LYS A 175 11.87 2.48 -10.06
C LYS A 175 12.52 2.67 -11.44
N LEU A 176 13.17 1.64 -11.97
CA LEU A 176 13.84 1.71 -13.29
C LEU A 176 12.83 1.89 -14.44
N SER A 177 11.63 1.37 -14.32
CA SER A 177 10.55 1.58 -15.31
C SER A 177 9.89 2.97 -15.23
N GLY A 178 10.32 3.83 -14.29
CA GLY A 178 9.74 5.15 -14.08
C GLY A 178 8.34 5.15 -13.44
N LEU A 179 7.88 4.01 -12.95
CA LEU A 179 6.58 3.86 -12.28
C LEU A 179 6.61 4.28 -10.81
N GLY A 180 7.78 4.39 -10.21
CA GLY A 180 8.01 4.84 -8.85
C GLY A 180 9.33 5.58 -8.71
N ASN A 181 9.40 6.58 -7.82
CA ASN A 181 10.61 7.37 -7.59
C ASN A 181 11.50 6.79 -6.49
N ASN A 182 10.87 6.15 -5.50
CA ASN A 182 11.52 5.74 -4.26
C ASN A 182 11.25 4.26 -3.96
N TYR A 183 12.05 3.67 -3.08
CA TYR A 183 11.86 2.31 -2.57
C TYR A 183 10.92 2.31 -1.37
N ILE A 184 9.73 2.85 -1.56
CA ILE A 184 8.72 3.01 -0.53
C ILE A 184 7.52 2.16 -0.90
N TRP A 185 6.98 1.46 0.09
CA TRP A 185 5.71 0.79 -0.04
C TRP A 185 4.83 1.02 1.18
N SER A 186 3.52 0.97 0.97
CA SER A 186 2.50 1.23 1.99
C SER A 186 1.28 0.37 1.73
N VAL A 187 0.68 -0.17 2.78
CA VAL A 187 -0.55 -0.95 2.71
C VAL A 187 -1.69 -0.11 3.27
N PHE A 188 -2.76 0.05 2.50
CA PHE A 188 -3.95 0.78 2.90
C PHE A 188 -5.19 -0.07 2.77
N TYR A 189 -6.06 0.01 3.76
CA TYR A 189 -7.32 -0.69 3.82
C TYR A 189 -8.47 0.26 3.47
N ASP A 190 -9.40 -0.17 2.62
CA ASP A 190 -10.55 0.65 2.23
C ASP A 190 -11.44 0.94 3.43
N GLU A 191 -11.65 -0.06 4.29
CA GLU A 191 -12.48 0.04 5.49
C GLU A 191 -11.84 -0.72 6.66
N ILE A 192 -12.18 -0.31 7.89
CA ILE A 192 -11.92 -1.11 9.07
C ILE A 192 -13.09 -2.07 9.23
N THR A 193 -12.83 -3.34 9.09
CA THR A 193 -13.88 -4.37 9.19
C THR A 193 -13.39 -5.56 10.00
N ASN A 194 -14.29 -6.10 10.82
CA ASN A 194 -14.07 -7.36 11.51
C ASN A 194 -14.45 -8.56 10.62
N ASN A 195 -15.00 -8.32 9.44
CA ASN A 195 -15.28 -9.36 8.48
C ASN A 195 -14.02 -9.67 7.64
N ILE A 196 -13.24 -10.61 8.13
CA ILE A 196 -11.94 -11.01 7.55
C ILE A 196 -12.05 -11.45 6.08
N THR A 197 -13.19 -11.99 5.66
CA THR A 197 -13.40 -12.45 4.28
C THR A 197 -13.60 -11.32 3.28
N ASN A 198 -13.86 -10.11 3.75
CA ASN A 198 -14.17 -8.94 2.91
C ASN A 198 -13.11 -7.84 3.01
N ILE A 199 -11.98 -8.12 3.63
CA ILE A 199 -10.89 -7.14 3.73
C ILE A 199 -10.32 -6.84 2.34
N LYS A 200 -10.36 -5.58 1.98
CA LYS A 200 -9.85 -5.05 0.71
C LYS A 200 -9.03 -3.80 0.96
N GLY A 201 -8.21 -3.49 -0.01
CA GLY A 201 -7.40 -2.30 0.02
C GLY A 201 -6.44 -2.25 -1.15
N TYR A 202 -5.37 -1.50 -0.98
CA TYR A 202 -4.34 -1.41 -2.01
C TYR A 202 -2.96 -1.22 -1.41
N LEU A 203 -2.00 -1.78 -2.11
CA LEU A 203 -0.58 -1.57 -1.92
C LEU A 203 -0.14 -0.40 -2.80
N LEU A 204 0.47 0.62 -2.19
CA LEU A 204 1.13 1.72 -2.89
C LEU A 204 2.63 1.47 -2.94
N ILE A 205 3.23 1.66 -4.10
CA ILE A 205 4.68 1.48 -4.28
C ILE A 205 5.24 2.65 -5.07
N GLY A 206 6.36 3.19 -4.61
CA GLY A 206 7.17 4.16 -5.33
C GLY A 206 7.21 5.56 -4.72
N ASP A 207 6.27 5.92 -3.85
CA ASP A 207 6.30 7.21 -3.16
C ASP A 207 5.53 7.16 -1.83
N TYR A 208 5.67 8.22 -1.05
CA TYR A 208 4.88 8.40 0.17
C TYR A 208 3.44 8.80 -0.16
N PRO A 209 2.45 8.19 0.49
CA PRO A 209 1.04 8.50 0.24
C PRO A 209 0.68 9.97 0.40
N HIS A 210 1.26 10.65 1.39
CA HIS A 210 0.98 12.06 1.67
C HIS A 210 1.58 13.05 0.65
N LEU A 211 2.47 12.58 -0.23
CA LEU A 211 3.03 13.40 -1.32
C LEU A 211 2.20 13.31 -2.60
N SER A 212 1.28 12.37 -2.68
CA SER A 212 0.40 12.22 -3.85
C SER A 212 -0.77 13.20 -3.76
N ILE A 213 -0.93 14.04 -4.80
CA ILE A 213 -2.04 15.00 -4.91
C ILE A 213 -3.39 14.28 -5.04
N ASN A 214 -3.39 13.11 -5.69
CA ASN A 214 -4.59 12.31 -5.97
C ASN A 214 -4.77 11.16 -4.99
N TYR A 215 -4.14 11.25 -3.83
CA TYR A 215 -4.36 10.24 -2.79
C TYR A 215 -5.82 10.34 -2.33
N PRO A 216 -6.67 9.33 -2.60
CA PRO A 216 -8.12 9.47 -2.49
C PRO A 216 -8.62 9.67 -1.06
N ASN A 217 -7.73 9.71 -0.08
CA ASN A 217 -8.08 9.76 1.32
C ASN A 217 -7.16 10.67 2.16
N ASN A 218 -6.56 11.72 1.56
CA ASN A 218 -5.74 12.68 2.32
C ASN A 218 -6.48 13.24 3.55
N ASP A 219 -7.81 13.36 3.46
CA ASP A 219 -8.66 13.87 4.55
C ASP A 219 -8.95 12.80 5.62
N LYS A 220 -8.67 11.52 5.34
CA LYS A 220 -8.96 10.42 6.26
C LYS A 220 -7.78 9.98 7.12
N TYR A 221 -6.58 10.42 6.80
CA TYR A 221 -5.38 10.02 7.52
C TYR A 221 -4.51 11.20 7.92
N ASN A 222 -4.18 11.29 9.21
CA ASN A 222 -3.05 12.06 9.68
C ASN A 222 -1.78 11.23 9.53
N TYR A 223 -0.73 11.81 9.02
CA TYR A 223 0.59 11.17 8.98
C TYR A 223 1.50 11.80 10.03
N SER A 224 2.38 11.00 10.58
CA SER A 224 3.47 11.51 11.43
C SER A 224 4.61 11.98 10.55
N LEU A 225 5.11 13.18 10.81
CA LEU A 225 6.36 13.67 10.23
C LEU A 225 7.57 12.93 10.84
N ASN A 226 7.37 12.29 11.98
CA ASN A 226 8.39 11.50 12.65
C ASN A 226 8.37 10.07 12.09
N SER A 227 9.54 9.49 11.97
CA SER A 227 9.73 8.09 11.60
C SER A 227 10.48 7.36 12.68
N ILE A 228 10.29 6.06 12.76
CA ILE A 228 11.07 5.16 13.60
C ILE A 228 12.02 4.34 12.74
N ASP A 229 13.15 3.95 13.32
CA ASP A 229 14.06 3.02 12.68
C ASP A 229 13.46 1.62 12.71
N ALA A 230 13.44 0.96 11.55
CA ALA A 230 13.15 -0.45 11.48
C ALA A 230 14.32 -1.25 12.07
N VAL A 231 14.04 -2.41 12.63
CA VAL A 231 15.10 -3.34 13.05
C VAL A 231 15.80 -3.87 11.80
N VAL A 232 17.10 -3.68 11.73
CA VAL A 232 17.92 -4.08 10.58
C VAL A 232 18.86 -5.19 11.01
N TYR A 233 18.82 -6.31 10.28
CA TYR A 233 19.78 -7.38 10.40
C TYR A 233 20.40 -7.66 9.02
N ASN A 234 21.72 -7.70 8.93
CA ASN A 234 22.45 -7.91 7.67
C ASN A 234 21.95 -7.03 6.50
N LYS A 235 21.79 -5.72 6.76
CA LYS A 235 21.27 -4.71 5.82
C LYS A 235 19.79 -4.86 5.42
N LYS A 236 19.10 -5.86 5.94
CA LYS A 236 17.71 -6.15 5.65
C LYS A 236 16.80 -5.61 6.74
N ILE A 237 15.65 -5.08 6.37
CA ILE A 237 14.58 -4.79 7.32
C ILE A 237 13.92 -6.11 7.72
N ILE A 238 13.92 -6.42 9.02
CA ILE A 238 13.26 -7.61 9.52
C ILE A 238 11.76 -7.33 9.63
N GLN A 239 11.01 -7.80 8.62
CA GLN A 239 9.56 -7.96 8.66
C GLN A 239 8.80 -6.82 9.35
N THR A 240 9.18 -5.54 9.09
CA THR A 240 8.50 -4.42 9.74
C THR A 240 8.62 -4.40 11.27
N LYS A 241 9.71 -4.95 11.79
CA LYS A 241 9.99 -5.02 13.22
C LYS A 241 10.52 -3.70 13.73
N PHE A 242 10.00 -3.24 14.87
CA PHE A 242 10.44 -2.00 15.51
C PHE A 242 10.30 -2.08 17.05
N LEU A 243 10.85 -1.09 17.74
CA LEU A 243 10.89 -1.05 19.19
C LEU A 243 9.74 -0.20 19.75
N MET A 244 9.07 -0.71 20.76
CA MET A 244 8.13 0.00 21.63
C MET A 244 8.70 0.13 23.04
N GLN A 245 8.24 1.12 23.82
CA GLN A 245 8.81 1.42 25.12
C GLN A 245 7.90 1.14 26.30
N ASN A 246 6.62 0.91 26.08
CA ASN A 246 5.68 0.70 27.16
C ASN A 246 4.43 -0.03 26.69
N VAL A 247 3.92 -0.97 27.48
CA VAL A 247 2.57 -1.55 27.32
C VAL A 247 1.80 -1.34 28.62
N GLN A 248 0.62 -0.76 28.49
CA GLN A 248 -0.31 -0.57 29.58
C GLN A 248 -1.62 -1.31 29.31
N ILE A 249 -2.11 -1.99 30.33
CA ILE A 249 -3.47 -2.55 30.34
C ILE A 249 -4.33 -1.61 31.19
N ILE A 250 -5.33 -1.00 30.55
CA ILE A 250 -6.11 0.10 31.14
C ILE A 250 -7.59 -0.30 31.18
N LYS A 251 -8.26 -0.09 32.30
CA LYS A 251 -9.71 -0.26 32.45
C LYS A 251 -10.29 0.87 33.28
N ASN A 252 -11.32 1.52 32.76
CA ASN A 252 -11.98 2.65 33.41
C ASN A 252 -10.97 3.71 33.89
N GLU A 253 -10.04 4.08 33.00
CA GLU A 253 -8.96 5.05 33.25
C GLU A 253 -7.89 4.59 34.27
N ASN A 254 -8.08 3.46 34.93
CA ASN A 254 -7.09 2.91 35.85
C ASN A 254 -6.10 2.00 35.09
N VAL A 255 -4.82 2.20 35.30
CA VAL A 255 -3.77 1.34 34.79
C VAL A 255 -3.68 0.11 35.70
N LEU A 256 -4.10 -1.04 35.15
CA LEU A 256 -4.11 -2.32 35.87
C LEU A 256 -2.77 -3.05 35.79
N LEU A 257 -2.08 -2.90 34.66
CA LEU A 257 -0.76 -3.44 34.42
C LEU A 257 0.04 -2.41 33.62
N ASN A 258 1.27 -2.16 34.05
CA ASN A 258 2.20 -1.28 33.35
C ASN A 258 3.54 -2.00 33.17
N TYR A 259 3.84 -2.34 31.92
CA TYR A 259 5.07 -3.01 31.56
C TYR A 259 6.00 -1.97 30.89
N ASN A 260 6.93 -1.47 31.70
CA ASN A 260 7.78 -0.32 31.39
C ASN A 260 9.14 -0.72 30.83
N GLU A 261 9.16 -1.70 29.94
CA GLU A 261 10.38 -2.18 29.29
C GLU A 261 10.31 -1.98 27.78
N ASN A 262 11.48 -1.94 27.17
CA ASN A 262 11.59 -1.97 25.72
C ASN A 262 11.26 -3.38 25.20
N PHE A 263 10.39 -3.46 24.21
CA PHE A 263 10.04 -4.73 23.60
C PHE A 263 9.93 -4.58 22.09
N TYR A 264 10.13 -5.67 21.39
CA TYR A 264 9.98 -5.69 19.94
C TYR A 264 8.53 -5.95 19.55
N VAL A 265 8.12 -5.26 18.49
CA VAL A 265 6.85 -5.43 17.83
C VAL A 265 7.13 -5.80 16.39
N ASN A 266 6.44 -6.82 15.90
CA ASN A 266 6.50 -7.27 14.52
C ASN A 266 5.13 -7.08 13.85
N ILE A 267 5.08 -6.27 12.79
CA ILE A 267 3.88 -6.12 11.97
C ILE A 267 3.83 -7.29 10.98
N ASP A 268 2.74 -8.04 11.01
CA ASP A 268 2.50 -9.14 10.09
C ASP A 268 1.17 -8.96 9.36
N TYR A 269 1.25 -8.52 8.12
CA TYR A 269 0.08 -8.30 7.27
C TYR A 269 -0.67 -9.58 6.88
N ASN A 270 -0.05 -10.74 7.03
CA ASN A 270 -0.67 -12.04 6.76
C ASN A 270 -1.22 -12.74 8.02
N PHE A 271 -1.29 -12.02 9.13
CA PHE A 271 -1.73 -12.56 10.40
C PHE A 271 -3.06 -11.93 10.83
N GLY A 272 -4.12 -12.75 10.97
CA GLY A 272 -5.47 -12.27 11.24
C GLY A 272 -5.76 -11.87 12.68
N GLY A 273 -4.78 -11.93 13.59
CA GLY A 273 -4.93 -11.59 15.00
C GLY A 273 -3.86 -10.64 15.52
N ILE A 274 -3.80 -10.55 16.84
CA ILE A 274 -2.69 -9.93 17.59
C ILE A 274 -2.15 -10.97 18.53
N ALA A 275 -0.86 -11.30 18.41
CA ALA A 275 -0.22 -12.21 19.35
C ALA A 275 0.55 -11.44 20.41
N ALA A 276 0.22 -11.69 21.66
CA ALA A 276 0.90 -11.16 22.84
C ALA A 276 1.88 -12.17 23.42
N PRO A 277 2.97 -11.74 24.07
CA PRO A 277 3.86 -12.59 24.84
C PRO A 277 3.12 -13.34 25.96
N GLU A 278 3.66 -14.49 26.35
CA GLU A 278 3.04 -15.39 27.33
C GLU A 278 2.79 -14.73 28.69
N GLN A 279 3.63 -13.81 29.11
CA GLN A 279 3.45 -13.07 30.36
C GLN A 279 2.13 -12.32 30.48
N PHE A 280 1.58 -11.85 29.35
CA PHE A 280 0.28 -11.19 29.32
C PHE A 280 -0.87 -12.20 29.42
N LYS A 281 -0.68 -13.46 29.00
CA LYS A 281 -1.67 -14.53 29.10
C LYS A 281 -2.13 -14.75 30.53
N ILE A 282 -1.20 -14.85 31.47
CA ILE A 282 -1.50 -15.06 32.91
C ILE A 282 -2.46 -13.96 33.40
N TYR A 283 -2.15 -12.71 33.10
CA TYR A 283 -2.99 -11.58 33.48
C TYR A 283 -4.41 -11.68 32.90
N PHE A 284 -4.54 -11.98 31.62
CA PHE A 284 -5.85 -12.09 30.96
C PHE A 284 -6.63 -13.31 31.43
N GLU A 285 -5.97 -14.43 31.73
CA GLU A 285 -6.60 -15.62 32.29
C GLU A 285 -7.18 -15.34 33.67
N GLU A 286 -6.38 -14.80 34.59
CA GLU A 286 -6.79 -14.56 35.97
C GLU A 286 -7.85 -13.46 36.10
N ASN A 287 -7.77 -12.40 35.31
CA ASN A 287 -8.61 -11.22 35.50
C ASN A 287 -9.83 -11.18 34.55
N ILE A 288 -9.81 -11.95 33.45
CA ILE A 288 -10.87 -11.90 32.45
C ILE A 288 -11.45 -13.30 32.20
N PHE A 289 -10.69 -14.22 31.62
CA PHE A 289 -11.28 -15.44 31.09
C PHE A 289 -11.73 -16.45 32.13
N ASN A 290 -10.99 -16.63 33.22
CA ASN A 290 -11.34 -17.57 34.30
C ASN A 290 -12.59 -17.14 35.09
N ASN A 291 -12.97 -15.87 35.00
CA ASN A 291 -14.13 -15.34 35.71
C ASN A 291 -15.45 -15.50 34.94
N TYR A 292 -15.40 -16.04 33.70
CA TYR A 292 -16.54 -16.11 32.81
C TYR A 292 -16.68 -17.48 32.15
N ASN A 293 -17.63 -18.27 32.59
CA ASN A 293 -17.89 -19.66 32.16
C ASN A 293 -18.38 -19.78 30.70
N PHE A 294 -18.69 -18.68 30.05
CA PHE A 294 -19.14 -18.65 28.64
C PHE A 294 -18.01 -18.52 27.63
N CYS A 295 -16.77 -18.44 28.08
CA CYS A 295 -15.59 -18.44 27.21
C CYS A 295 -14.77 -19.71 27.40
N HIS A 296 -14.25 -20.21 26.30
CA HIS A 296 -13.47 -21.44 26.22
C HIS A 296 -12.05 -21.12 25.76
N LYS A 297 -11.08 -21.86 26.29
CA LYS A 297 -9.68 -21.80 25.89
C LYS A 297 -9.34 -23.01 25.04
N ASP A 298 -8.59 -22.77 23.97
CA ASP A 298 -7.99 -23.86 23.17
C ASP A 298 -6.63 -23.44 22.62
N ASN A 299 -5.95 -24.37 21.96
CA ASN A 299 -4.65 -24.15 21.32
C ASN A 299 -4.71 -24.49 19.85
N VAL A 300 -4.03 -23.70 19.04
CA VAL A 300 -3.83 -23.95 17.61
C VAL A 300 -2.34 -23.90 17.30
N SER A 301 -1.89 -24.85 16.46
CA SER A 301 -0.53 -24.86 15.94
C SER A 301 -0.57 -24.57 14.45
N ILE A 302 0.08 -23.51 14.02
CA ILE A 302 0.29 -23.15 12.61
C ILE A 302 1.79 -23.24 12.33
N ILE A 303 2.53 -22.15 12.56
CA ILE A 303 4.00 -22.12 12.58
C ILE A 303 4.49 -22.24 14.03
N SER A 304 3.73 -21.63 14.96
CA SER A 304 3.94 -21.67 16.41
C SER A 304 2.66 -22.11 17.10
N THR A 305 2.75 -22.52 18.36
CA THR A 305 1.56 -22.85 19.17
C THR A 305 1.01 -21.57 19.80
N TYR A 306 -0.26 -21.31 19.53
CA TYR A 306 -1.00 -20.19 20.09
C TYR A 306 -2.13 -20.66 20.99
N ALA A 307 -2.24 -20.07 22.18
CA ALA A 307 -3.44 -20.17 23.00
C ALA A 307 -4.43 -19.09 22.54
N PHE A 308 -5.68 -19.47 22.34
CA PHE A 308 -6.75 -18.55 21.92
C PHE A 308 -8.02 -18.76 22.75
N TYR A 309 -8.90 -17.75 22.73
CA TYR A 309 -10.17 -17.77 23.43
C TYR A 309 -11.32 -17.52 22.47
N TYR A 310 -12.40 -18.25 22.68
CA TYR A 310 -13.67 -18.05 21.99
C TYR A 310 -14.83 -18.21 22.97
N CYS A 311 -15.92 -17.55 22.69
CA CYS A 311 -17.11 -17.55 23.55
C CYS A 311 -18.36 -17.85 22.71
N ASP A 312 -19.47 -18.18 23.36
CA ASP A 312 -20.74 -18.37 22.67
C ASP A 312 -21.21 -17.07 22.00
N ASN A 313 -21.71 -17.17 20.77
CA ASN A 313 -22.25 -16.02 20.04
C ASN A 313 -23.63 -15.62 20.60
N ASN A 314 -23.58 -14.86 21.67
CA ASN A 314 -24.77 -14.33 22.34
C ASN A 314 -24.57 -12.83 22.60
N GLU A 315 -25.59 -12.02 22.35
CA GLU A 315 -25.52 -10.58 22.52
C GLU A 315 -25.12 -10.16 23.95
N ASN A 316 -25.61 -10.88 24.96
CA ASN A 316 -25.24 -10.64 26.36
C ASN A 316 -23.74 -10.91 26.59
N VAL A 317 -23.20 -11.97 25.99
CA VAL A 317 -21.79 -12.32 26.07
C VAL A 317 -20.93 -11.22 25.42
N ILE A 318 -21.30 -10.79 24.22
CA ILE A 318 -20.60 -9.72 23.49
C ILE A 318 -20.61 -8.41 24.28
N ASN A 319 -21.75 -8.02 24.82
CA ASN A 319 -21.91 -6.82 25.64
C ASN A 319 -21.13 -6.91 26.96
N ASN A 320 -21.06 -8.08 27.58
CA ASN A 320 -20.23 -8.31 28.74
C ASN A 320 -18.74 -8.20 28.39
N LEU A 321 -18.28 -8.85 27.33
CA LEU A 321 -16.90 -8.72 26.86
C LEU A 321 -16.49 -7.26 26.62
N LYS A 322 -17.35 -6.46 25.98
CA LYS A 322 -17.11 -5.03 25.77
C LYS A 322 -16.98 -4.24 27.09
N LYS A 323 -17.64 -4.67 28.16
CA LYS A 323 -17.55 -4.00 29.47
C LYS A 323 -16.33 -4.43 30.29
N ILE A 324 -15.95 -5.71 30.19
CA ILE A 324 -14.90 -6.27 31.07
C ILE A 324 -13.52 -6.19 30.48
N PHE A 325 -13.41 -6.25 29.15
CA PHE A 325 -12.12 -6.30 28.47
C PHE A 325 -11.40 -4.96 28.60
N PRO A 326 -10.12 -4.95 29.00
CA PRO A 326 -9.35 -3.72 29.13
C PRO A 326 -8.86 -3.23 27.78
N ILE A 327 -8.47 -1.99 27.73
CA ILE A 327 -7.75 -1.39 26.61
C ILE A 327 -6.27 -1.75 26.75
N ILE A 328 -5.66 -2.17 25.62
CA ILE A 328 -4.24 -2.36 25.53
C ILE A 328 -3.65 -1.10 24.87
N LYS A 329 -2.80 -0.39 25.59
CA LYS A 329 -2.11 0.82 25.12
C LYS A 329 -0.63 0.54 24.98
N MET A 330 -0.09 0.72 23.78
CA MET A 330 1.33 0.64 23.49
C MET A 330 1.89 2.02 23.17
N GLU A 331 3.04 2.37 23.70
CA GLU A 331 3.63 3.69 23.50
C GLU A 331 4.94 3.62 22.72
N ASN A 332 5.05 4.53 21.76
CA ASN A 332 6.31 4.81 21.09
C ASN A 332 6.71 6.27 21.36
N LYS A 333 7.76 6.46 22.15
CA LYS A 333 8.23 7.79 22.59
C LYS A 333 8.84 8.59 21.43
N ILE A 334 9.44 7.93 20.43
CA ILE A 334 10.06 8.59 19.28
C ILE A 334 8.97 9.24 18.42
N LEU A 335 7.87 8.52 18.19
CA LEU A 335 6.71 9.04 17.46
C LEU A 335 5.86 9.98 18.30
N ASN A 336 6.06 10.02 19.61
CA ASN A 336 5.14 10.66 20.56
C ASN A 336 3.69 10.20 20.34
N GLN A 337 3.49 8.89 20.15
CA GLN A 337 2.23 8.27 19.80
C GLN A 337 1.90 7.11 20.72
N SER A 338 0.61 6.96 20.99
CA SER A 338 0.04 5.79 21.65
C SER A 338 -0.82 5.01 20.67
N PHE A 339 -0.62 3.71 20.63
CA PHE A 339 -1.41 2.77 19.86
C PHE A 339 -2.39 2.08 20.80
N ILE A 340 -3.66 2.20 20.51
CA ILE A 340 -4.74 1.70 21.35
C ILE A 340 -5.42 0.54 20.65
N ILE A 341 -5.49 -0.60 21.32
CA ILE A 341 -6.20 -1.81 20.90
C ILE A 341 -7.39 -1.99 21.86
N ASP A 342 -8.58 -1.94 21.32
CA ASP A 342 -9.83 -2.09 22.04
C ASP A 342 -10.45 -3.46 21.71
N ILE A 343 -11.33 -3.98 22.58
CA ILE A 343 -12.04 -5.23 22.33
C ILE A 343 -12.85 -5.22 21.02
N LYS A 344 -13.39 -4.08 20.61
CA LYS A 344 -14.10 -3.93 19.33
C LYS A 344 -13.21 -4.22 18.12
N ASP A 345 -11.89 -3.99 18.24
CA ASP A 345 -10.90 -4.26 17.20
C ASP A 345 -10.54 -5.77 17.15
N LEU A 346 -10.87 -6.52 18.22
CA LEU A 346 -10.45 -7.90 18.46
C LEU A 346 -11.58 -8.94 18.36
N LEU A 347 -12.84 -8.53 18.22
CA LEU A 347 -13.94 -9.49 18.13
C LEU A 347 -14.16 -9.91 16.68
N TYR A 348 -14.17 -11.22 16.45
CA TYR A 348 -14.58 -11.84 15.20
C TYR A 348 -15.72 -12.84 15.45
N ILE A 349 -16.81 -12.68 14.71
CA ILE A 349 -18.00 -13.51 14.87
C ILE A 349 -18.12 -14.45 13.67
N GLU A 350 -18.21 -15.75 13.96
CA GLU A 350 -18.41 -16.78 12.94
C GLU A 350 -19.33 -17.88 13.48
N GLY A 351 -20.50 -18.02 12.89
CA GLY A 351 -21.50 -18.99 13.29
C GLY A 351 -21.92 -18.83 14.75
N ASP A 352 -21.77 -19.89 15.54
CA ASP A 352 -22.17 -19.96 16.95
C ASP A 352 -21.09 -19.40 17.90
N TYR A 353 -19.98 -18.85 17.37
CA TYR A 353 -18.85 -18.44 18.19
C TYR A 353 -18.45 -16.99 17.97
N VAL A 354 -17.94 -16.38 19.05
CA VAL A 354 -17.23 -15.10 19.05
C VAL A 354 -15.78 -15.39 19.41
N PHE A 355 -14.85 -15.13 18.50
CA PHE A 355 -13.42 -15.27 18.71
C PHE A 355 -12.82 -13.96 19.19
N ILE A 356 -11.90 -14.05 20.15
CA ILE A 356 -11.09 -12.95 20.60
C ILE A 356 -9.75 -13.05 19.87
N LEU A 357 -9.50 -12.12 18.96
CA LEU A 357 -8.31 -12.11 18.11
C LEU A 357 -7.03 -11.67 18.85
N LEU A 358 -7.08 -11.50 20.17
CA LEU A 358 -5.89 -11.45 21.03
C LEU A 358 -5.54 -12.88 21.41
N ILE A 359 -4.40 -13.34 20.93
CA ILE A 359 -3.89 -14.69 21.17
C ILE A 359 -2.55 -14.63 21.88
N PHE A 360 -2.12 -15.71 22.48
CA PHE A 360 -0.91 -15.75 23.27
C PHE A 360 0.06 -16.78 22.71
N GLN A 361 1.28 -16.34 22.47
CA GLN A 361 2.33 -17.18 21.91
C GLN A 361 3.25 -17.65 23.06
N ASN A 362 3.47 -18.96 23.12
CA ASN A 362 4.41 -19.52 24.09
C ASN A 362 5.87 -19.22 23.65
N ASP A 363 6.73 -19.02 24.61
CA ASP A 363 8.20 -18.90 24.44
C ASP A 363 8.69 -17.73 23.54
N ILE A 364 7.87 -16.70 23.31
CA ILE A 364 8.27 -15.53 22.51
C ILE A 364 7.94 -14.24 23.26
N ASP A 365 8.96 -13.39 23.44
CA ASP A 365 8.87 -12.11 24.16
C ASP A 365 8.58 -10.92 23.21
N GLU A 366 7.95 -11.16 22.08
CA GLU A 366 7.60 -10.08 21.14
C GLU A 366 6.11 -10.08 20.82
N TRP A 367 5.59 -8.89 20.54
CA TRP A 367 4.24 -8.74 20.03
C TRP A 367 4.22 -8.93 18.51
N LYS A 368 3.24 -9.70 18.02
CA LYS A 368 2.93 -9.76 16.60
C LYS A 368 1.62 -9.01 16.36
N LEU A 369 1.66 -7.91 15.62
CA LEU A 369 0.53 -7.05 15.33
C LEU A 369 0.03 -7.33 13.91
N GLY A 370 -1.08 -8.03 13.81
CA GLY A 370 -1.68 -8.40 12.54
C GLY A 370 -2.80 -7.48 12.11
N ILE A 371 -3.71 -8.01 11.30
CA ILE A 371 -4.77 -7.28 10.60
C ILE A 371 -5.59 -6.36 11.50
N PRO A 372 -6.04 -6.74 12.70
CA PRO A 372 -6.78 -5.83 13.57
C PRO A 372 -6.04 -4.53 13.89
N PHE A 373 -4.72 -4.60 13.97
CA PHE A 373 -3.87 -3.45 14.23
C PHE A 373 -3.60 -2.63 12.96
N VAL A 374 -3.20 -3.29 11.86
CA VAL A 374 -2.78 -2.59 10.63
C VAL A 374 -3.92 -1.96 9.86
N GLN A 375 -5.15 -2.40 10.06
CA GLN A 375 -6.34 -1.69 9.55
C GLN A 375 -6.54 -0.33 10.21
N LYS A 376 -6.22 -0.23 11.51
CA LYS A 376 -6.38 0.98 12.31
C LYS A 376 -5.18 1.91 12.20
N TYR A 377 -3.98 1.34 12.18
CA TYR A 377 -2.70 2.04 12.17
C TYR A 377 -1.90 1.59 10.95
N GLN A 378 -1.75 2.47 9.98
CA GLN A 378 -1.11 2.15 8.72
C GLN A 378 0.31 2.69 8.68
N PHE A 379 1.16 1.99 7.95
CA PHE A 379 2.59 2.29 7.88
C PHE A 379 3.06 2.39 6.43
N SER A 380 4.03 3.27 6.21
CA SER A 380 4.87 3.26 5.02
C SER A 380 6.27 2.84 5.40
N ILE A 381 6.82 1.93 4.65
CA ILE A 381 8.17 1.43 4.81
C ILE A 381 9.04 2.02 3.71
N ASN A 382 10.11 2.70 4.10
CA ASN A 382 11.16 3.13 3.18
C ASN A 382 12.34 2.16 3.29
N GLU A 383 12.50 1.33 2.28
CA GLU A 383 13.54 0.29 2.22
C GLU A 383 14.96 0.88 2.09
N ASP A 384 15.09 2.07 1.52
CA ASP A 384 16.37 2.75 1.33
C ASP A 384 16.87 3.37 2.64
N SER A 385 16.03 4.20 3.25
CA SER A 385 16.38 4.86 4.53
C SER A 385 16.18 3.98 5.76
N LYS A 386 15.56 2.81 5.61
CA LYS A 386 15.21 1.88 6.70
C LYS A 386 14.34 2.52 7.78
N LYS A 387 13.39 3.34 7.34
CA LYS A 387 12.47 4.10 8.17
C LYS A 387 11.04 3.59 8.01
N ILE A 388 10.31 3.57 9.12
CA ILE A 388 8.87 3.30 9.16
C ILE A 388 8.16 4.60 9.47
N TYR A 389 7.26 5.02 8.58
CA TYR A 389 6.41 6.19 8.76
C TYR A 389 5.01 5.73 9.14
N PHE A 390 4.38 6.50 10.01
CA PHE A 390 3.11 6.13 10.59
C PHE A 390 1.97 7.03 10.06
N TYR A 391 0.81 6.41 9.78
CA TYR A 391 -0.41 7.07 9.34
C TYR A 391 -1.58 6.61 10.21
N LYS A 392 -2.17 7.54 10.95
CA LYS A 392 -3.36 7.26 11.76
C LYS A 392 -4.60 7.69 11.00
N LYS A 393 -5.61 6.82 10.91
CA LYS A 393 -6.92 7.19 10.38
C LYS A 393 -7.57 8.23 11.27
N ILE A 394 -8.08 9.31 10.65
CA ILE A 394 -8.81 10.35 11.37
C ILE A 394 -10.21 9.80 11.63
N GLU A 395 -10.60 9.70 12.88
CA GLU A 395 -12.00 9.47 13.24
C GLU A 395 -12.76 10.75 12.92
N ILE A 396 -13.52 10.75 11.83
CA ILE A 396 -14.42 11.85 11.50
C ILE A 396 -15.59 11.72 12.48
N ASN A 397 -15.54 12.49 13.57
CA ASN A 397 -16.73 12.71 14.39
C ASN A 397 -17.74 13.42 13.51
N ASN A 398 -18.84 12.79 13.16
CA ASN A 398 -19.90 13.33 12.32
C ASN A 398 -20.49 14.64 12.86
N ASP A 399 -20.19 14.99 14.11
CA ASP A 399 -20.63 16.25 14.75
C ASP A 399 -19.89 17.49 14.25
N THR A 400 -18.76 17.37 13.50
CA THR A 400 -17.97 18.51 13.03
C THR A 400 -18.02 18.75 11.51
N VAL A 401 -18.71 17.90 10.74
CA VAL A 401 -18.78 17.97 9.26
C VAL A 401 -19.54 19.23 8.76
N GLY A 402 -20.16 20.02 9.63
CA GLY A 402 -21.01 21.14 9.22
C GLY A 402 -20.31 22.48 8.91
N LYS A 403 -18.99 22.66 9.09
CA LYS A 403 -18.40 24.01 9.03
C LYS A 403 -17.22 24.28 8.09
N ASN A 404 -16.53 23.29 7.56
CA ASN A 404 -15.29 23.56 6.78
C ASN A 404 -15.38 23.38 5.26
N ASP A 405 -16.44 22.76 4.72
CA ASP A 405 -16.51 22.52 3.25
C ASP A 405 -16.81 23.76 2.41
N LYS A 406 -17.30 24.86 3.03
CA LYS A 406 -17.58 26.10 2.27
C LYS A 406 -16.33 26.85 1.82
N ASN A 407 -15.22 26.76 2.55
CA ASN A 407 -14.03 27.54 2.22
C ASN A 407 -13.20 26.94 1.07
N ASN A 408 -13.12 25.62 0.97
CA ASN A 408 -12.36 24.97 -0.11
C ASN A 408 -12.99 25.18 -1.49
N ASN A 409 -14.33 25.20 -1.56
CA ASN A 409 -15.04 25.47 -2.82
C ASN A 409 -14.80 26.92 -3.30
N ILE A 410 -14.64 27.89 -2.42
CA ILE A 410 -14.39 29.29 -2.78
C ILE A 410 -13.01 29.45 -3.44
N TYR A 411 -11.97 28.82 -2.89
CA TYR A 411 -10.62 28.85 -3.49
C TYR A 411 -10.59 28.17 -4.85
N THR A 412 -11.28 27.04 -5.01
CA THR A 412 -11.37 26.33 -6.29
C THR A 412 -12.10 27.18 -7.34
N ILE A 413 -13.20 27.81 -6.98
CA ILE A 413 -13.94 28.75 -7.85
C ILE A 413 -13.09 29.95 -8.22
N LEU A 414 -12.34 30.53 -7.28
CA LEU A 414 -11.46 31.66 -7.54
C LEU A 414 -10.31 31.31 -8.49
N ILE A 415 -9.72 30.12 -8.35
CA ILE A 415 -8.66 29.63 -9.25
C ILE A 415 -9.23 29.42 -10.67
N ILE A 416 -10.40 28.81 -10.81
CA ILE A 416 -11.06 28.62 -12.11
C ILE A 416 -11.37 29.97 -12.75
N ALA A 417 -11.94 30.92 -11.99
CA ALA A 417 -12.25 32.27 -12.49
C ALA A 417 -10.97 33.00 -12.94
N PHE A 418 -9.87 32.88 -12.21
CA PHE A 418 -8.57 33.45 -12.56
C PHE A 418 -8.01 32.86 -13.86
N CYS A 419 -8.10 31.55 -14.02
CA CYS A 419 -7.69 30.87 -15.26
C CYS A 419 -8.51 31.33 -16.47
N ILE A 420 -9.82 31.52 -16.32
CA ILE A 420 -10.70 32.03 -17.39
C ILE A 420 -10.31 33.47 -17.78
N ILE A 421 -10.04 34.34 -16.81
CA ILE A 421 -9.60 35.72 -17.07
C ILE A 421 -8.28 35.76 -17.83
N LEU A 422 -7.30 34.91 -17.46
CA LEU A 422 -6.04 34.81 -18.19
C LEU A 422 -6.22 34.31 -19.62
N PHE A 423 -7.10 33.35 -19.83
CA PHE A 423 -7.41 32.82 -21.16
C PHE A 423 -8.06 33.89 -22.06
N ILE A 424 -9.03 34.65 -21.54
CA ILE A 424 -9.69 35.76 -22.27
C ILE A 424 -8.68 36.88 -22.59
N SER A 425 -7.82 37.23 -21.65
CA SER A 425 -6.79 38.23 -21.88
C SER A 425 -5.79 37.84 -22.96
N GLY A 426 -5.43 36.55 -23.02
CA GLY A 426 -4.59 35.97 -24.07
C GLY A 426 -5.23 36.05 -25.46
N ILE A 427 -6.53 35.76 -25.56
CA ILE A 427 -7.30 35.92 -26.82
C ILE A 427 -7.32 37.39 -27.26
N ILE A 428 -7.63 38.31 -26.35
CA ILE A 428 -7.68 39.76 -26.67
C ILE A 428 -6.31 40.25 -27.15
N MET A 429 -5.23 39.82 -26.49
CA MET A 429 -3.88 40.20 -26.90
C MET A 429 -3.52 39.60 -28.28
N GLY A 430 -3.92 38.38 -28.56
CA GLY A 430 -3.77 37.74 -29.89
C GLY A 430 -4.52 38.53 -30.98
N ILE A 431 -5.74 38.94 -30.72
CA ILE A 431 -6.55 39.77 -31.63
C ILE A 431 -5.90 41.12 -31.87
N CYS A 432 -5.42 41.79 -30.82
CA CYS A 432 -4.72 43.06 -30.93
C CYS A 432 -3.44 42.95 -31.79
N LEU A 433 -2.64 41.91 -31.59
CA LEU A 433 -1.46 41.66 -32.41
C LEU A 433 -1.81 41.38 -33.86
N TYR A 434 -2.87 40.62 -34.11
CA TYR A 434 -3.37 40.32 -35.46
C TYR A 434 -3.79 41.61 -36.17
N TYR A 435 -4.56 42.47 -35.53
CA TYR A 435 -4.96 43.78 -36.11
C TYR A 435 -3.78 44.73 -36.32
N LYS A 436 -2.80 44.73 -35.43
CA LYS A 436 -1.56 45.51 -35.56
C LYS A 436 -0.76 45.04 -36.80
N ASN A 437 -0.70 43.73 -37.07
CA ASN A 437 -0.02 43.19 -38.23
C ASN A 437 -0.77 43.51 -39.55
N ILE A 438 -2.10 43.49 -39.55
CA ILE A 438 -2.88 43.88 -40.71
C ILE A 438 -2.68 45.38 -41.02
N ARG A 439 -2.70 46.23 -39.97
CA ARG A 439 -2.45 47.67 -40.21
C ARG A 439 -1.06 47.93 -40.77
N LYS A 440 -0.05 47.21 -40.27
CA LYS A 440 1.34 47.32 -40.78
C LYS A 440 1.41 46.86 -42.24
N LYS A 441 0.72 45.78 -42.62
CA LYS A 441 0.68 45.30 -44.01
C LYS A 441 0.01 46.28 -44.94
N ARG A 442 -1.16 46.84 -44.55
CA ARG A 442 -1.85 47.88 -45.34
C ARG A 442 -1.04 49.16 -45.49
N LYS A 443 -0.26 49.56 -44.46
CA LYS A 443 0.63 50.71 -44.56
C LYS A 443 1.74 50.46 -45.56
N ASN A 444 2.37 49.33 -45.57
CA ASN A 444 3.41 48.97 -46.53
C ASN A 444 2.85 48.91 -47.95
N GLU A 445 1.65 48.36 -48.18
CA GLU A 445 0.96 48.33 -49.47
C GLU A 445 0.61 49.75 -49.98
N LEU A 446 0.30 50.70 -49.07
CA LEU A 446 0.07 52.09 -49.41
C LEU A 446 1.40 52.80 -49.77
N ASP A 447 2.46 52.56 -49.00
CA ASP A 447 3.78 53.13 -49.23
C ASP A 447 4.37 52.62 -50.60
N GLU A 448 4.19 51.35 -50.92
CA GLU A 448 4.57 50.76 -52.24
C GLU A 448 3.78 51.38 -53.42
N ASN A 449 2.48 51.61 -53.23
CA ASN A 449 1.64 52.26 -54.26
C ASN A 449 2.01 53.77 -54.48
N TYR A 450 2.44 54.47 -53.40
CA TYR A 450 2.89 55.83 -53.51
C TYR A 450 4.26 55.93 -54.28
N GLU A 451 5.15 54.98 -54.04
CA GLU A 451 6.43 54.91 -54.78
C GLU A 451 6.21 54.61 -56.28
N TYR A 452 5.18 53.83 -56.63
CA TYR A 452 4.83 53.50 -58.02
C TYR A 452 4.26 54.74 -58.76
N VAL A 453 3.45 55.59 -58.10
CA VAL A 453 2.87 56.81 -58.68
C VAL A 453 3.92 57.87 -58.85
N ILE A 454 4.90 58.01 -57.97
CA ILE A 454 6.00 59.00 -58.10
C ILE A 454 6.94 58.59 -59.26
N ASN A 455 7.23 57.33 -59.49
CA ASN A 455 8.06 56.84 -60.56
C ASN A 455 7.42 56.97 -61.97
N ASP A 456 6.06 56.93 -62.09
CA ASP A 456 5.37 57.14 -63.33
C ASP A 456 5.34 58.65 -63.75
N GLU A 457 5.26 59.58 -62.76
CA GLU A 457 5.32 61.01 -63.06
C GLU A 457 6.72 61.52 -63.46
N THR A 458 7.81 60.82 -63.06
CA THR A 458 9.18 61.19 -63.40
C THR A 458 9.64 60.65 -64.75
N ASN A 459 8.92 59.70 -65.36
CA ASN A 459 9.27 59.13 -66.72
C ASN A 459 8.45 59.73 -67.85
N GLY A 460 7.58 60.75 -67.54
CA GLY A 460 6.68 61.39 -68.54
C GLY A 460 7.20 62.66 -69.21
N GLU A 461 8.38 63.18 -68.84
CA GLU A 461 8.97 64.38 -69.47
C GLU A 461 10.38 64.14 -70.08
N ILE A 462 10.47 63.49 -71.21
CA ILE A 462 11.51 63.72 -72.22
C ILE A 462 10.99 63.16 -73.57
N ILE A 463 10.11 63.91 -74.25
CA ILE A 463 10.03 63.89 -75.69
C ILE A 463 9.70 65.33 -76.14
N ASN A 464 10.74 66.12 -76.40
CA ASN A 464 10.90 67.06 -77.50
C ASN A 464 12.33 67.57 -77.61
#